data_2430a2ac8264fd9d54f863e403cde73d
#
_entry.id   2430a2ac8264fd9d54f863e403cde73d
#
_cell.length_a   1.000
_cell.length_b   1.000
_cell.length_c   1.000
_cell.angle_alpha   90.00
_cell.angle_beta   90.00
_cell.angle_gamma   90.00
#
_symmetry.space_group_name_H-M   'P 1'
#
loop_
_entity.id
_entity.type
_entity.pdbx_description
1 polymer ?
#
loop_
_entity_poly.entity_id
_entity_poly.type
_entity_poly.pdbx_seq_one_letter_code
_entity_poly.pdbx_strand_id
1 'polypeptide(L)'
;MRSLIAYLSKLLLPLLGIGLASCDGGGDVKLEYGCPYADFRASGTVIDQDGKPIQGVRVVLKGRLNPEMDIPRETDTVWTDRSGYYQCNGGVRYLDDSRITFEFQDVDGPENGGEFSKVEVDAPIVKVEDGEGWYMGKFEACADVKMFKKE
;
A
#
# COMPACT_ATOMS: atom_id res chain seq x y z
N MET A 1 3.48 -77.05 -5.06
CA MET A 1 2.62 -75.83 -5.31
C MET A 1 3.04 -74.56 -4.55
N ARG A 2 3.60 -74.63 -3.34
CA ARG A 2 4.01 -73.43 -2.58
C ARG A 2 5.24 -72.69 -3.13
N SER A 3 6.14 -73.43 -3.83
CA SER A 3 7.38 -72.77 -4.35
C SER A 3 7.14 -71.93 -5.65
N LEU A 4 6.16 -72.30 -6.46
CA LEU A 4 5.85 -71.66 -7.72
C LEU A 4 5.21 -70.31 -7.50
N ILE A 5 4.35 -70.16 -6.45
CA ILE A 5 3.69 -68.91 -6.08
C ILE A 5 4.71 -67.89 -5.56
N ALA A 6 5.73 -68.34 -4.83
CA ALA A 6 6.79 -67.45 -4.30
C ALA A 6 7.71 -66.88 -5.41
N TYR A 7 7.89 -67.67 -6.52
CA TYR A 7 8.64 -67.13 -7.67
C TYR A 7 7.83 -66.16 -8.53
N LEU A 8 6.52 -66.47 -8.70
CA LEU A 8 5.64 -65.57 -9.45
C LEU A 8 5.48 -64.18 -8.77
N SER A 9 5.39 -64.16 -7.45
CA SER A 9 5.29 -62.90 -6.72
C SER A 9 6.55 -62.05 -6.82
N LYS A 10 7.73 -62.65 -6.88
CA LYS A 10 8.99 -61.90 -7.07
C LYS A 10 9.19 -61.36 -8.48
N LEU A 11 8.53 -61.97 -9.48
CA LEU A 11 8.62 -61.53 -10.86
C LEU A 11 7.59 -60.46 -11.21
N LEU A 12 6.43 -60.44 -10.50
CA LEU A 12 5.36 -59.49 -10.76
C LEU A 12 5.56 -58.12 -10.06
N LEU A 13 6.30 -58.08 -8.94
CA LEU A 13 6.53 -56.83 -8.21
C LEU A 13 7.23 -55.76 -9.04
N PRO A 14 8.27 -56.01 -9.82
CA PRO A 14 8.89 -55.00 -10.64
C PRO A 14 8.07 -54.58 -11.88
N LEU A 15 7.08 -55.41 -12.29
CA LEU A 15 6.25 -55.10 -13.46
C LEU A 15 5.11 -54.11 -13.15
N LEU A 16 4.76 -53.93 -11.86
CA LEU A 16 3.72 -53.02 -11.43
C LEU A 16 4.18 -51.56 -11.33
N GLY A 17 5.45 -51.29 -11.71
CA GLY A 17 5.90 -49.91 -11.96
C GLY A 17 5.60 -48.90 -10.82
N ILE A 18 5.44 -49.40 -9.58
CA ILE A 18 5.41 -48.51 -8.42
C ILE A 18 6.88 -48.16 -8.09
N GLY A 19 7.50 -47.48 -9.03
CA GLY A 19 8.61 -46.61 -8.70
C GLY A 19 8.03 -45.51 -7.85
N LEU A 20 8.19 -45.63 -6.55
CA LEU A 20 8.25 -44.46 -5.69
C LEU A 20 9.49 -43.68 -6.12
N ALA A 21 9.39 -43.01 -7.27
CA ALA A 21 10.21 -41.86 -7.53
C ALA A 21 9.76 -40.85 -6.47
N SER A 22 10.35 -40.95 -5.30
CA SER A 22 10.52 -39.85 -4.40
C SER A 22 11.17 -38.77 -5.26
N CYS A 23 10.38 -37.81 -5.76
CA CYS A 23 10.90 -36.56 -6.22
C CYS A 23 11.51 -35.87 -4.99
N ASP A 24 12.76 -36.26 -4.71
CA ASP A 24 13.63 -35.55 -3.80
C ASP A 24 14.23 -34.38 -4.60
N GLY A 25 13.33 -33.59 -5.15
CA GLY A 25 13.55 -32.26 -5.69
C GLY A 25 12.87 -31.30 -4.73
N GLY A 26 13.36 -31.33 -3.48
CA GLY A 26 12.91 -30.40 -2.45
C GLY A 26 13.37 -28.97 -2.74
N GLY A 27 12.83 -28.38 -3.80
CA GLY A 27 12.59 -26.96 -3.80
C GLY A 27 11.40 -26.75 -2.90
N ASP A 28 11.60 -26.17 -1.73
CA ASP A 28 10.53 -25.59 -0.93
C ASP A 28 9.77 -24.62 -1.83
N VAL A 29 8.73 -25.13 -2.48
CA VAL A 29 7.75 -24.24 -3.10
C VAL A 29 7.02 -23.61 -1.94
N LYS A 30 7.55 -22.48 -1.44
CA LYS A 30 6.81 -21.59 -0.55
C LYS A 30 5.59 -21.14 -1.34
N LEU A 31 4.47 -21.82 -1.13
CA LEU A 31 3.18 -21.30 -1.54
C LEU A 31 2.87 -20.12 -0.62
N GLU A 32 3.35 -18.97 -0.99
CA GLU A 32 3.00 -17.73 -0.31
C GLU A 32 1.57 -17.36 -0.71
N TYR A 33 0.61 -17.75 0.13
CA TYR A 33 -0.75 -17.26 0.04
C TYR A 33 -0.81 -15.89 0.72
N GLY A 34 -0.64 -14.83 -0.05
CA GLY A 34 -0.70 -13.46 0.44
C GLY A 34 -1.06 -12.48 -0.67
N CYS A 35 -1.54 -11.31 -0.28
CA CYS A 35 -1.67 -10.17 -1.20
C CYS A 35 -0.43 -9.29 -1.07
N PRO A 36 0.12 -8.75 -2.16
CA PRO A 36 1.16 -7.74 -2.09
C PRO A 36 0.74 -6.59 -1.17
N TYR A 37 1.65 -6.13 -0.34
CA TYR A 37 1.43 -4.99 0.55
C TYR A 37 2.68 -4.12 0.62
N ALA A 38 2.47 -2.85 0.95
CA ALA A 38 3.54 -1.87 1.12
C ALA A 38 3.25 -0.99 2.33
N ASP A 39 4.28 -0.47 2.96
CA ASP A 39 4.15 0.62 3.89
C ASP A 39 4.08 1.93 3.12
N PHE A 40 3.16 2.80 3.51
CA PHE A 40 2.99 4.10 2.90
C PHE A 40 2.99 5.19 3.96
N ARG A 41 3.71 6.27 3.68
CA ARG A 41 3.73 7.48 4.50
C ARG A 41 3.42 8.69 3.65
N ALA A 42 2.45 9.49 4.07
CA ALA A 42 2.18 10.79 3.51
C ALA A 42 2.43 11.86 4.57
N SER A 43 3.08 12.97 4.22
CA SER A 43 3.36 14.06 5.15
C SER A 43 3.53 15.40 4.43
N GLY A 44 3.46 16.48 5.19
CA GLY A 44 3.70 17.84 4.68
C GLY A 44 3.27 18.90 5.67
N THR A 45 3.32 20.15 5.22
CA THR A 45 2.96 21.33 5.99
C THR A 45 1.93 22.17 5.26
N VAL A 46 1.03 22.80 6.01
CA VAL A 46 0.03 23.73 5.50
C VAL A 46 0.24 25.10 6.12
N ILE A 47 0.42 26.10 5.26
CA ILE A 47 0.65 27.48 5.65
C ILE A 47 -0.37 28.41 4.96
N ASP A 48 -0.58 29.60 5.54
CA ASP A 48 -1.36 30.66 4.91
C ASP A 48 -0.52 31.49 3.91
N GLN A 49 -1.15 32.48 3.32
CA GLN A 49 -0.51 33.40 2.38
C GLN A 49 0.68 34.19 2.99
N ASP A 50 0.68 34.40 4.31
CA ASP A 50 1.73 35.11 5.06
C ASP A 50 2.83 34.18 5.58
N GLY A 51 2.73 32.88 5.30
CA GLY A 51 3.68 31.84 5.75
C GLY A 51 3.44 31.35 7.17
N LYS A 52 2.29 31.65 7.77
CA LYS A 52 1.94 31.14 9.10
C LYS A 52 1.31 29.74 8.99
N PRO A 53 1.63 28.83 9.92
CA PRO A 53 1.04 27.50 9.92
C PRO A 53 -0.47 27.56 10.21
N ILE A 54 -1.22 26.68 9.54
CA ILE A 54 -2.66 26.55 9.76
C ILE A 54 -2.93 25.21 10.46
N GLN A 55 -3.49 25.31 11.67
CA GLN A 55 -3.93 24.16 12.47
C GLN A 55 -5.36 23.75 12.06
N GLY A 56 -5.70 22.46 12.19
CA GLY A 56 -7.08 21.97 12.05
C GLY A 56 -7.55 21.79 10.61
N VAL A 57 -6.65 21.95 9.63
CA VAL A 57 -6.98 21.62 8.23
C VAL A 57 -7.17 20.13 8.10
N ARG A 58 -8.30 19.72 7.56
CA ARG A 58 -8.57 18.33 7.18
C ARG A 58 -7.82 18.01 5.89
N VAL A 59 -6.96 17.01 5.95
CA VAL A 59 -6.21 16.49 4.80
C VAL A 59 -6.74 15.11 4.45
N VAL A 60 -7.33 15.00 3.26
CA VAL A 60 -7.87 13.74 2.73
C VAL A 60 -6.94 13.22 1.64
N LEU A 61 -6.47 12.00 1.80
CA LEU A 61 -5.67 11.32 0.79
C LEU A 61 -6.61 10.55 -0.13
N LYS A 62 -6.47 10.77 -1.44
CA LYS A 62 -7.25 10.11 -2.47
C LYS A 62 -6.30 9.33 -3.38
N GLY A 63 -6.30 8.00 -3.25
CA GLY A 63 -5.60 7.09 -4.14
C GLY A 63 -6.54 6.48 -5.18
N ARG A 64 -6.02 6.08 -6.31
CA ARG A 64 -6.76 5.26 -7.27
C ARG A 64 -6.53 3.79 -6.95
N LEU A 65 -7.60 3.03 -6.75
CA LEU A 65 -7.52 1.60 -6.47
C LEU A 65 -7.35 0.74 -7.71
N ASN A 66 -7.71 1.29 -8.87
CA ASN A 66 -7.63 0.60 -10.15
C ASN A 66 -7.62 1.65 -11.26
N PRO A 67 -6.58 1.69 -12.12
CA PRO A 67 -6.49 2.61 -13.25
C PRO A 67 -7.67 2.48 -14.21
N GLU A 68 -8.28 1.30 -14.31
CA GLU A 68 -9.42 1.04 -15.20
C GLU A 68 -10.74 1.62 -14.67
N MET A 69 -10.87 1.87 -13.38
CA MET A 69 -12.13 2.35 -12.80
C MET A 69 -12.21 3.86 -12.58
N ASP A 70 -11.10 4.58 -12.65
CA ASP A 70 -10.99 6.05 -12.45
C ASP A 70 -11.82 6.62 -11.27
N ILE A 71 -12.07 5.81 -10.25
CA ILE A 71 -12.81 6.18 -9.06
C ILE A 71 -11.81 6.54 -7.96
N PRO A 72 -11.67 7.82 -7.59
CA PRO A 72 -10.87 8.21 -6.45
C PRO A 72 -11.47 7.59 -5.19
N ARG A 73 -10.67 6.93 -4.38
CA ARG A 73 -11.08 6.46 -3.07
C ARG A 73 -10.33 7.22 -2.00
N GLU A 74 -11.07 7.70 -1.00
CA GLU A 74 -10.44 8.17 0.24
C GLU A 74 -9.70 6.99 0.88
N THR A 75 -8.38 7.15 1.02
CA THR A 75 -7.53 6.12 1.62
C THR A 75 -7.30 6.42 3.08
N ASP A 76 -7.22 7.70 3.45
CA ASP A 76 -7.04 8.16 4.82
C ASP A 76 -7.41 9.63 4.99
N THR A 77 -7.65 10.04 6.25
CA THR A 77 -7.95 11.42 6.63
C THR A 77 -7.19 11.78 7.90
N VAL A 78 -6.43 12.86 7.83
CA VAL A 78 -5.67 13.39 8.96
C VAL A 78 -5.89 14.90 9.09
N TRP A 79 -5.45 15.49 10.20
CA TRP A 79 -5.55 16.93 10.47
C TRP A 79 -4.18 17.53 10.73
N THR A 80 -4.01 18.80 10.35
CA THR A 80 -2.80 19.54 10.69
C THR A 80 -2.74 19.86 12.17
N ASP A 81 -1.56 19.76 12.75
CA ASP A 81 -1.26 20.16 14.11
C ASP A 81 -1.00 21.68 14.23
N ARG A 82 -0.60 22.14 15.43
CA ARG A 82 -0.30 23.56 15.70
C ARG A 82 0.85 24.13 14.85
N SER A 83 1.71 23.30 14.32
CA SER A 83 2.80 23.70 13.43
C SER A 83 2.38 23.64 11.94
N GLY A 84 1.12 23.36 11.66
CA GLY A 84 0.62 23.12 10.32
C GLY A 84 1.07 21.79 9.72
N TYR A 85 1.75 20.92 10.50
CA TYR A 85 2.25 19.63 10.03
C TYR A 85 1.15 18.58 10.07
N TYR A 86 1.14 17.71 9.08
CA TYR A 86 0.31 16.52 9.04
C TYR A 86 1.14 15.31 8.65
N GLN A 87 0.75 14.14 9.13
CA GLN A 87 1.32 12.86 8.76
C GLN A 87 0.27 11.76 8.83
N CYS A 88 0.23 10.96 7.80
CA CYS A 88 -0.52 9.74 7.72
C CYS A 88 0.45 8.57 7.52
N ASN A 89 0.24 7.47 8.24
CA ASN A 89 0.96 6.23 8.02
C ASN A 89 -0.07 5.13 7.78
N GLY A 90 0.08 4.39 6.70
CA GLY A 90 -0.84 3.31 6.37
C GLY A 90 -0.15 2.18 5.62
N GLY A 91 -0.74 0.98 5.70
CA GLY A 91 -0.41 -0.10 4.80
C GLY A 91 -1.30 -0.02 3.57
N VAL A 92 -0.73 0.02 2.39
CA VAL A 92 -1.49 0.02 1.13
C VAL A 92 -1.35 -1.34 0.46
N ARG A 93 -2.47 -1.94 0.10
CA ARG A 93 -2.46 -3.26 -0.58
C ARG A 93 -2.13 -3.17 -2.06
N TYR A 94 -2.31 -1.98 -2.65
CA TYR A 94 -2.02 -1.71 -4.05
C TYR A 94 -1.57 -0.26 -4.20
N LEU A 95 -0.33 -0.05 -4.60
CA LEU A 95 0.20 1.23 -5.08
C LEU A 95 0.42 1.05 -6.60
N ASP A 96 -0.66 1.16 -7.36
CA ASP A 96 -0.58 1.06 -8.81
C ASP A 96 -0.39 2.43 -9.47
N ASP A 97 -0.52 3.51 -8.70
CA ASP A 97 -0.33 4.88 -9.15
C ASP A 97 0.99 5.46 -8.68
N SER A 98 1.71 6.08 -9.60
CA SER A 98 2.88 6.87 -9.28
C SER A 98 2.56 8.21 -8.59
N ARG A 99 1.27 8.51 -8.36
CA ARG A 99 0.78 9.78 -7.80
C ARG A 99 -0.40 9.56 -6.86
N ILE A 100 -0.50 10.44 -5.86
CA ILE A 100 -1.62 10.50 -4.93
C ILE A 100 -2.14 11.94 -4.87
N THR A 101 -3.45 12.12 -4.78
CA THR A 101 -4.08 13.43 -4.63
C THR A 101 -4.33 13.72 -3.15
N PHE A 102 -3.86 14.86 -2.69
CA PHE A 102 -4.15 15.41 -1.38
C PHE A 102 -5.23 16.48 -1.51
N GLU A 103 -6.29 16.34 -0.74
CA GLU A 103 -7.34 17.36 -0.63
C GLU A 103 -7.22 18.04 0.73
N PHE A 104 -7.04 19.34 0.73
CA PHE A 104 -6.94 20.18 1.94
C PHE A 104 -8.22 20.98 2.08
N GLN A 105 -8.90 20.81 3.20
CA GLN A 105 -10.14 21.50 3.49
C GLN A 105 -10.11 22.10 4.90
N ASP A 106 -10.33 23.38 4.97
CA ASP A 106 -10.65 24.07 6.22
C ASP A 106 -12.07 23.66 6.65
N VAL A 107 -12.20 23.16 7.87
CA VAL A 107 -13.46 22.62 8.40
C VAL A 107 -13.94 23.36 9.66
N ASP A 108 -13.12 24.27 10.20
CA ASP A 108 -13.44 25.03 11.42
C ASP A 108 -13.86 26.48 11.12
N GLY A 109 -13.89 26.86 9.85
CA GLY A 109 -14.38 28.15 9.40
C GLY A 109 -13.47 29.30 9.84
N PRO A 110 -14.00 30.31 10.58
CA PRO A 110 -13.22 31.47 10.96
C PRO A 110 -12.18 31.22 12.07
N GLU A 111 -12.17 30.05 12.67
CA GLU A 111 -11.19 29.69 13.68
C GLU A 111 -9.80 29.47 13.07
N ASN A 112 -8.77 29.34 13.89
CA ASN A 112 -7.38 29.04 13.48
C ASN A 112 -6.81 29.89 12.33
N GLY A 113 -7.19 31.17 12.26
CA GLY A 113 -6.59 32.12 11.33
C GLY A 113 -7.49 32.61 10.22
N GLY A 114 -8.71 32.13 10.13
CA GLY A 114 -9.75 32.53 9.17
C GLY A 114 -10.15 31.41 8.23
N GLU A 115 -11.19 31.64 7.45
CA GLU A 115 -11.71 30.65 6.51
C GLU A 115 -10.85 30.57 5.25
N PHE A 116 -10.39 29.35 4.89
CA PHE A 116 -9.50 29.11 3.75
C PHE A 116 -10.22 28.36 2.64
N SER A 117 -9.80 28.65 1.41
CA SER A 117 -10.29 27.95 0.22
C SER A 117 -9.72 26.54 0.14
N LYS A 118 -10.56 25.58 -0.28
CA LYS A 118 -10.13 24.21 -0.54
C LYS A 118 -9.02 24.17 -1.58
N VAL A 119 -8.02 23.31 -1.36
CA VAL A 119 -6.90 23.07 -2.29
C VAL A 119 -6.77 21.58 -2.57
N GLU A 120 -6.48 21.22 -3.82
CA GLU A 120 -6.10 19.85 -4.20
C GLU A 120 -4.71 19.86 -4.85
N VAL A 121 -3.87 18.90 -4.46
CA VAL A 121 -2.49 18.78 -4.94
C VAL A 121 -2.21 17.32 -5.28
N ASP A 122 -1.67 17.08 -6.46
CA ASP A 122 -1.14 15.79 -6.84
C ASP A 122 0.35 15.70 -6.53
N ALA A 123 0.73 14.73 -5.72
CA ALA A 123 2.13 14.47 -5.39
C ALA A 123 2.60 13.12 -5.93
N PRO A 124 3.88 13.02 -6.35
CA PRO A 124 4.46 11.75 -6.72
C PRO A 124 4.61 10.83 -5.51
N ILE A 125 4.41 9.55 -5.73
CA ILE A 125 4.74 8.51 -4.77
C ILE A 125 6.16 8.04 -5.07
N VAL A 126 7.04 8.08 -4.08
CA VAL A 126 8.45 7.72 -4.20
C VAL A 126 8.73 6.49 -3.35
N LYS A 127 9.34 5.49 -3.95
CA LYS A 127 9.82 4.32 -3.23
C LYS A 127 11.11 4.68 -2.48
N VAL A 128 11.11 4.53 -1.16
CA VAL A 128 12.24 4.88 -0.29
C VAL A 128 12.96 3.67 0.31
N GLU A 129 12.32 2.49 0.28
CA GLU A 129 12.91 1.24 0.75
C GLU A 129 12.42 0.09 -0.12
N ASP A 130 13.33 -0.82 -0.47
CA ASP A 130 12.97 -2.02 -1.23
C ASP A 130 12.33 -3.07 -0.33
N GLY A 131 11.44 -3.86 -0.93
CA GLY A 131 10.79 -4.98 -0.27
C GLY A 131 11.32 -6.31 -0.74
N GLU A 132 10.81 -7.39 -0.15
CA GLU A 132 11.11 -8.76 -0.52
C GLU A 132 9.83 -9.60 -0.49
N GLY A 133 9.66 -10.50 -1.49
CA GLY A 133 8.49 -11.35 -1.62
C GLY A 133 7.20 -10.54 -1.81
N TRP A 134 6.22 -10.72 -0.93
CA TRP A 134 4.95 -9.99 -0.95
C TRP A 134 5.02 -8.58 -0.37
N TYR A 135 6.06 -8.26 0.37
CA TYR A 135 6.31 -6.91 0.85
C TYR A 135 6.98 -6.08 -0.24
N MET A 136 6.27 -5.10 -0.74
CA MET A 136 6.72 -4.26 -1.87
C MET A 136 7.72 -3.18 -1.45
N GLY A 137 7.92 -2.97 -0.15
CA GLY A 137 8.79 -1.96 0.40
C GLY A 137 8.04 -0.76 0.97
N LYS A 138 8.77 0.34 1.18
CA LYS A 138 8.27 1.58 1.74
C LYS A 138 8.13 2.65 0.68
N PHE A 139 7.03 3.39 0.73
CA PHE A 139 6.72 4.46 -0.20
C PHE A 139 6.36 5.73 0.57
N GLU A 140 6.74 6.87 0.04
CA GLU A 140 6.44 8.17 0.62
C GLU A 140 5.86 9.13 -0.42
N ALA A 141 4.97 10.01 0.04
CA ALA A 141 4.49 11.15 -0.72
C ALA A 141 4.54 12.39 0.17
N CYS A 142 4.94 13.54 -0.39
CA CYS A 142 5.06 14.78 0.35
C CYS A 142 4.31 15.90 -0.38
N ALA A 143 3.49 16.66 0.35
CA ALA A 143 2.80 17.83 -0.19
C ALA A 143 2.79 18.98 0.83
N ASP A 144 3.61 19.98 0.58
CA ASP A 144 3.55 21.25 1.29
C ASP A 144 2.61 22.19 0.54
N VAL A 145 1.67 22.81 1.26
CA VAL A 145 0.59 23.59 0.66
C VAL A 145 0.46 24.97 1.26
N LYS A 146 0.20 25.93 0.40
CA LYS A 146 -0.22 27.28 0.78
C LYS A 146 -1.72 27.44 0.49
N MET A 147 -2.49 27.74 1.53
CA MET A 147 -3.92 28.03 1.42
C MET A 147 -4.19 29.53 1.44
N PHE A 148 -5.20 29.94 0.71
CA PHE A 148 -5.62 31.34 0.61
C PHE A 148 -6.95 31.53 1.31
N LYS A 149 -7.10 32.67 2.00
CA LYS A 149 -8.37 33.03 2.62
C LYS A 149 -9.46 33.17 1.58
N LYS A 150 -10.66 32.77 1.93
CA LYS A 150 -11.85 33.08 1.15
C LYS A 150 -12.11 34.58 1.20
N GLU A 151 -12.47 35.14 0.06
CA GLU A 151 -12.92 36.55 -0.05
C GLU A 151 -14.37 36.69 0.42
#